data_b2507ee16336aa3d6c641da0ea09bff0
#
_entry.id   b2507ee16336aa3d6c641da0ea09bff0
#
_cell.length_a   1.000
_cell.length_b   1.000
_cell.length_c   1.000
_cell.angle_alpha   90.00
_cell.angle_beta   90.00
_cell.angle_gamma   90.00
#
_symmetry.space_group_name_H-M   'P 1'
#
loop_
_entity.id
_entity.type
_entity.pdbx_description
1 polymer ?
#
loop_
_entity_poly.entity_id
_entity_poly.type
_entity_poly.pdbx_seq_one_letter_code
_entity_poly.pdbx_strand_id
1 'polypeptide(L)'
;IDHLVLTFETEGNIHVKAAQTQDEFFSAEVWRLKTAKQKDEILMNYRLAYRKTGYVNWCEALGTVLANDEVKDGFSERGGFPVEKKAMMQWSLRITAYAERLLNDLDSLQWSDALKAMQRNWIGRSEGAQLFFDIVGHVKKLEIFTTRPDTIFGATYMVLAPEHDLVNLLTTDDQKEAVGKYLEYVGNRSEIDRMAEVKEVTGVFTGAYALNPFTNTNIPIWLGEYVLKDYEIGRASCRERV
;
A
#
# COMPACT_ATOMS: atom_id res chain seq x y z
N ILE A 1 22.30 5.56 12.48
CA ILE A 1 21.56 5.34 13.74
C ILE A 1 22.27 6.03 14.89
N ASP A 2 23.58 5.84 15.06
CA ASP A 2 24.34 6.49 16.14
C ASP A 2 24.21 8.01 16.12
N HIS A 3 24.26 8.62 14.93
CA HIS A 3 24.03 10.04 14.76
C HIS A 3 22.59 10.46 15.16
N LEU A 4 21.58 9.66 14.80
CA LEU A 4 20.19 9.92 15.20
C LEU A 4 20.01 9.82 16.71
N VAL A 5 20.58 8.81 17.34
CA VAL A 5 20.55 8.66 18.81
C VAL A 5 21.18 9.89 19.47
N LEU A 6 22.35 10.34 18.98
CA LEU A 6 23.00 11.53 19.49
C LEU A 6 22.12 12.77 19.32
N THR A 7 21.50 12.96 18.17
CA THR A 7 20.56 14.06 17.91
C THR A 7 19.41 14.02 18.90
N PHE A 8 18.77 12.86 19.09
CA PHE A 8 17.66 12.71 20.05
C PHE A 8 18.04 12.97 21.50
N GLU A 9 19.32 12.78 21.86
CA GLU A 9 19.82 13.00 23.22
C GLU A 9 20.28 14.42 23.48
N THR A 10 20.65 15.19 22.46
CA THR A 10 21.32 16.49 22.59
C THR A 10 20.47 17.68 22.21
N GLU A 11 19.54 17.53 21.28
CA GLU A 11 18.67 18.63 20.81
C GLU A 11 17.42 18.78 21.65
N GLY A 12 16.91 20.02 21.81
CA GLY A 12 15.80 20.36 22.69
C GLY A 12 14.46 19.79 22.21
N ASN A 13 14.05 20.16 21.00
CA ASN A 13 12.84 19.64 20.36
C ASN A 13 13.23 19.03 19.02
N ILE A 14 12.90 17.76 18.85
CA ILE A 14 13.30 16.99 17.68
C ILE A 14 12.11 16.76 16.79
N HIS A 15 12.25 17.18 15.55
CA HIS A 15 11.40 16.76 14.45
C HIS A 15 12.30 16.06 13.43
N VAL A 16 12.20 14.74 13.38
CA VAL A 16 12.94 13.93 12.40
C VAL A 16 11.95 13.18 11.55
N LYS A 17 11.95 13.50 10.27
CA LYS A 17 11.10 12.83 9.29
C LYS A 17 11.65 11.44 9.00
N ALA A 18 10.90 10.42 9.35
CA ALA A 18 11.19 9.06 8.95
C ALA A 18 10.58 8.81 7.56
N ALA A 19 11.34 8.13 6.70
CA ALA A 19 10.83 7.77 5.38
C ALA A 19 9.64 6.80 5.52
N GLN A 20 8.49 7.16 4.94
CA GLN A 20 7.28 6.33 4.89
C GLN A 20 6.60 6.04 6.23
N THR A 21 6.87 6.82 7.27
CA THR A 21 6.19 6.71 8.57
C THR A 21 5.66 8.07 9.00
N GLN A 22 4.82 8.09 10.03
CA GLN A 22 4.42 9.35 10.66
C GLN A 22 5.63 10.01 11.32
N ASP A 23 5.69 11.33 11.24
CA ASP A 23 6.72 12.10 11.89
C ASP A 23 6.62 11.95 13.42
N GLU A 24 7.74 11.71 14.08
CA GLU A 24 7.83 11.62 15.53
C GLU A 24 8.23 12.98 16.11
N PHE A 25 7.46 13.44 17.10
CA PHE A 25 7.70 14.70 17.80
C PHE A 25 7.94 14.41 19.28
N PHE A 26 9.13 14.65 19.76
CA PHE A 26 9.47 14.59 21.18
C PHE A 26 10.71 15.40 21.51
N SER A 27 10.84 15.79 22.80
CA SER A 27 12.04 16.45 23.28
C SER A 27 13.13 15.44 23.63
N ALA A 28 14.38 15.92 23.72
CA ALA A 28 15.51 15.10 24.20
C ALA A 28 15.28 14.55 25.62
N GLU A 29 14.58 15.31 26.47
CA GLU A 29 14.22 14.85 27.82
C GLU A 29 13.27 13.64 27.76
N VAL A 30 12.21 13.75 26.92
CA VAL A 30 11.27 12.63 26.71
C VAL A 30 12.00 11.40 26.14
N TRP A 31 12.94 11.60 25.20
CA TRP A 31 13.76 10.51 24.68
C TRP A 31 14.56 9.80 25.77
N ARG A 32 15.22 10.57 26.66
CA ARG A 32 16.04 9.98 27.75
C ARG A 32 15.21 9.13 28.71
N LEU A 33 13.95 9.54 28.96
CA LEU A 33 13.03 8.81 29.84
C LEU A 33 12.46 7.51 29.23
N LYS A 34 12.56 7.35 27.90
CA LYS A 34 12.08 6.13 27.25
C LYS A 34 12.90 4.90 27.63
N THR A 35 12.21 3.76 27.75
CA THR A 35 12.87 2.46 27.95
C THR A 35 13.66 2.06 26.69
N ALA A 36 14.61 1.14 26.83
CA ALA A 36 15.37 0.62 25.69
C ALA A 36 14.46 0.07 24.58
N LYS A 37 13.37 -0.62 24.94
CA LYS A 37 12.38 -1.14 23.99
C LYS A 37 11.68 -0.03 23.21
N GLN A 38 11.22 1.02 23.89
CA GLN A 38 10.56 2.17 23.25
C GLN A 38 11.51 2.93 22.32
N LYS A 39 12.77 3.10 22.72
CA LYS A 39 13.82 3.69 21.88
C LYS A 39 14.05 2.85 20.61
N ASP A 40 14.12 1.54 20.75
CA ASP A 40 14.35 0.64 19.63
C ASP A 40 13.15 0.61 18.65
N GLU A 41 11.92 0.66 19.16
CA GLU A 41 10.70 0.79 18.35
C GLU A 41 10.70 2.07 17.49
N ILE A 42 11.10 3.20 18.08
CA ILE A 42 11.23 4.46 17.33
C ILE A 42 12.35 4.36 16.29
N LEU A 43 13.55 3.90 16.70
CA LEU A 43 14.68 3.77 15.79
C LEU A 43 14.42 2.80 14.63
N MET A 44 13.51 1.83 14.82
CA MET A 44 13.11 0.92 13.75
C MET A 44 12.50 1.67 12.55
N ASN A 45 11.86 2.82 12.78
CA ASN A 45 11.30 3.65 11.71
C ASN A 45 12.38 4.30 10.81
N TYR A 46 13.63 4.40 11.30
CA TYR A 46 14.75 5.03 10.59
C TYR A 46 15.76 4.00 10.04
N ARG A 47 15.67 2.74 10.44
CA ARG A 47 16.55 1.69 9.95
C ARG A 47 16.21 1.31 8.51
N LEU A 48 17.24 1.02 7.71
CA LEU A 48 17.07 0.48 6.36
C LEU A 48 16.41 -0.90 6.42
N ALA A 49 16.94 -1.79 7.25
CA ALA A 49 16.36 -3.10 7.50
C ALA A 49 15.40 -3.03 8.69
N TYR A 50 14.19 -3.48 8.51
CA TYR A 50 13.17 -3.48 9.55
C TYR A 50 12.27 -4.73 9.44
N ARG A 51 11.56 -5.03 10.52
CA ARG A 51 10.63 -6.15 10.55
C ARG A 51 9.20 -5.65 10.38
N LYS A 52 8.45 -6.29 9.51
CA LYS A 52 7.00 -6.08 9.37
C LYS A 52 6.28 -7.40 9.19
N THR A 53 5.02 -7.45 9.56
CA THR A 53 4.12 -8.55 9.19
C THR A 53 3.73 -8.36 7.73
N GLY A 54 3.96 -9.39 6.92
CA GLY A 54 3.54 -9.46 5.53
C GLY A 54 2.88 -10.80 5.25
N TYR A 55 2.13 -10.87 4.16
CA TYR A 55 1.56 -12.13 3.70
C TYR A 55 2.56 -12.88 2.82
N VAL A 56 2.69 -14.18 3.07
CA VAL A 56 3.58 -15.08 2.34
C VAL A 56 2.78 -16.27 1.81
N ASN A 57 3.27 -16.85 0.74
CA ASN A 57 2.73 -18.10 0.21
C ASN A 57 3.35 -19.26 1.01
N TRP A 58 2.64 -19.76 1.99
CA TRP A 58 3.07 -20.86 2.83
C TRP A 58 2.60 -22.20 2.26
N CYS A 59 3.53 -23.13 2.09
CA CYS A 59 3.21 -24.50 1.72
C CYS A 59 3.56 -25.42 2.87
N GLU A 60 2.53 -25.99 3.53
CA GLU A 60 2.72 -26.83 4.71
C GLU A 60 3.41 -28.15 4.36
N ALA A 61 3.05 -28.73 3.22
CA ALA A 61 3.64 -29.99 2.75
C ALA A 61 5.14 -29.89 2.44
N LEU A 62 5.60 -28.71 1.97
CA LEU A 62 7.01 -28.43 1.73
C LEU A 62 7.71 -27.81 2.94
N GLY A 63 6.96 -27.34 3.94
CA GLY A 63 7.48 -26.69 5.15
C GLY A 63 8.21 -25.38 4.89
N THR A 64 7.85 -24.66 3.81
CA THR A 64 8.56 -23.45 3.37
C THR A 64 7.64 -22.39 2.79
N VAL A 65 8.16 -21.16 2.72
CA VAL A 65 7.57 -20.05 1.97
C VAL A 65 7.99 -20.14 0.52
N LEU A 66 7.04 -19.93 -0.39
CA LEU A 66 7.24 -19.95 -1.83
C LEU A 66 7.19 -18.52 -2.41
N ALA A 67 8.00 -18.27 -3.43
CA ALA A 67 7.89 -17.06 -4.24
C ALA A 67 6.60 -17.07 -5.07
N ASN A 68 6.18 -15.91 -5.57
CA ASN A 68 4.92 -15.82 -6.34
C ASN A 68 4.97 -16.64 -7.64
N ASP A 69 6.14 -16.74 -8.27
CA ASP A 69 6.38 -17.53 -9.48
C ASP A 69 6.44 -19.06 -9.25
N GLU A 70 6.58 -19.48 -7.98
CA GLU A 70 6.52 -20.89 -7.57
C GLU A 70 5.10 -21.37 -7.23
N VAL A 71 4.11 -20.47 -7.33
CA VAL A 71 2.70 -20.77 -7.04
C VAL A 71 1.86 -20.59 -8.29
N LYS A 72 1.15 -21.65 -8.70
CA LYS A 72 0.26 -21.64 -9.85
C LYS A 72 -1.11 -22.16 -9.45
N ASP A 73 -2.15 -21.37 -9.71
CA ASP A 73 -3.54 -21.73 -9.40
C ASP A 73 -3.78 -22.15 -7.92
N GLY A 74 -3.03 -21.56 -6.98
CA GLY A 74 -3.11 -21.89 -5.55
C GLY A 74 -2.32 -23.14 -5.14
N PHE A 75 -1.51 -23.71 -6.03
CA PHE A 75 -0.68 -24.88 -5.77
C PHE A 75 0.80 -24.59 -6.02
N SER A 76 1.68 -25.29 -5.30
CA SER A 76 3.11 -25.23 -5.53
C SER A 76 3.47 -25.87 -6.88
N GLU A 77 4.31 -25.21 -7.69
CA GLU A 77 4.84 -25.76 -8.93
C GLU A 77 5.57 -27.10 -8.67
N ARG A 78 6.30 -27.14 -7.55
CA ARG A 78 6.99 -28.35 -7.10
C ARG A 78 6.08 -29.21 -6.24
N GLY A 79 5.58 -30.29 -6.78
CA GLY A 79 4.81 -31.30 -6.08
C GLY A 79 3.30 -31.10 -6.07
N GLY A 80 2.78 -29.95 -6.55
CA GLY A 80 1.34 -29.72 -6.67
C GLY A 80 0.61 -29.63 -5.32
N PHE A 81 1.27 -29.17 -4.27
CA PHE A 81 0.69 -29.08 -2.93
C PHE A 81 -0.08 -27.76 -2.74
N PRO A 82 -1.17 -27.74 -1.96
CA PRO A 82 -1.90 -26.51 -1.64
C PRO A 82 -1.00 -25.46 -0.98
N VAL A 83 -1.22 -24.20 -1.36
CA VAL A 83 -0.48 -23.04 -0.83
C VAL A 83 -1.47 -22.08 -0.20
N GLU A 84 -1.16 -21.63 1.02
CA GLU A 84 -1.98 -20.71 1.78
C GLU A 84 -1.28 -19.35 1.93
N LYS A 85 -2.03 -18.25 1.85
CA LYS A 85 -1.52 -16.94 2.25
C LYS A 85 -1.51 -16.83 3.77
N LYS A 86 -0.32 -16.78 4.36
CA LYS A 86 -0.12 -16.72 5.82
C LYS A 86 0.58 -15.43 6.22
N ALA A 87 0.05 -14.76 7.25
CA ALA A 87 0.70 -13.59 7.84
C ALA A 87 1.92 -14.02 8.65
N MET A 88 3.09 -13.54 8.29
CA MET A 88 4.36 -13.84 8.97
C MET A 88 5.21 -12.60 9.15
N MET A 89 5.95 -12.54 10.26
CA MET A 89 6.92 -11.50 10.50
C MET A 89 8.14 -11.70 9.61
N GLN A 90 8.44 -10.70 8.77
CA GLN A 90 9.54 -10.77 7.80
C GLN A 90 10.48 -9.58 7.92
N TRP A 91 11.72 -9.78 7.48
CA TRP A 91 12.64 -8.69 7.22
C TRP A 91 12.29 -8.00 5.91
N SER A 92 12.29 -6.68 5.95
CA SER A 92 12.08 -5.82 4.80
C SER A 92 13.17 -4.76 4.74
N LEU A 93 13.48 -4.29 3.53
CA LEU A 93 14.39 -3.18 3.31
C LEU A 93 13.59 -1.94 2.88
N ARG A 94 13.88 -0.81 3.50
CA ARG A 94 13.24 0.48 3.22
C ARG A 94 13.91 1.15 2.02
N ILE A 95 13.87 0.50 0.87
CA ILE A 95 14.56 0.94 -0.35
C ILE A 95 14.03 2.26 -0.87
N THR A 96 12.75 2.55 -0.69
CA THR A 96 12.12 3.81 -1.12
C THR A 96 12.64 5.04 -0.37
N ALA A 97 13.26 4.87 0.81
CA ALA A 97 13.96 5.95 1.50
C ALA A 97 15.15 6.53 0.71
N TYR A 98 15.65 5.77 -0.25
CA TYR A 98 16.75 6.17 -1.13
C TYR A 98 16.30 6.65 -2.51
N ALA A 99 15.00 6.58 -2.81
CA ALA A 99 14.47 6.89 -4.14
C ALA A 99 14.85 8.29 -4.62
N GLU A 100 14.65 9.31 -3.78
CA GLU A 100 15.00 10.70 -4.11
C GLU A 100 16.50 10.88 -4.32
N ARG A 101 17.34 10.27 -3.46
CA ARG A 101 18.79 10.31 -3.60
C ARG A 101 19.24 9.63 -4.90
N LEU A 102 18.70 8.43 -5.19
CA LEU A 102 19.02 7.72 -6.43
C LEU A 102 18.63 8.54 -7.65
N LEU A 103 17.49 9.21 -7.61
CA LEU A 103 17.01 10.07 -8.69
C LEU A 103 17.96 11.26 -8.95
N ASN A 104 18.36 11.95 -7.87
CA ASN A 104 19.27 13.12 -7.96
C ASN A 104 20.68 12.72 -8.39
N ASP A 105 21.20 11.59 -7.91
CA ASP A 105 22.54 11.12 -8.21
C ASP A 105 22.69 10.70 -9.69
N LEU A 106 21.58 10.41 -10.41
CA LEU A 106 21.62 10.10 -11.85
C LEU A 106 22.27 11.21 -12.69
N ASP A 107 22.12 12.47 -12.29
CA ASP A 107 22.66 13.59 -13.06
C ASP A 107 24.18 13.62 -13.05
N SER A 108 24.81 13.13 -11.98
CA SER A 108 26.27 13.06 -11.82
C SER A 108 26.92 11.90 -12.60
N LEU A 109 26.14 10.92 -13.07
CA LEU A 109 26.67 9.74 -13.76
C LEU A 109 27.00 10.04 -15.23
N GLN A 110 28.06 9.42 -15.73
CA GLN A 110 28.43 9.48 -17.14
C GLN A 110 27.68 8.42 -17.97
N TRP A 111 26.36 8.37 -17.81
CA TRP A 111 25.50 7.48 -18.56
C TRP A 111 24.81 8.20 -19.71
N SER A 112 24.37 7.47 -20.71
CA SER A 112 23.57 8.04 -21.79
C SER A 112 22.22 8.55 -21.27
N ASP A 113 21.68 9.58 -21.93
CA ASP A 113 20.39 10.17 -21.55
C ASP A 113 19.24 9.15 -21.60
N ALA A 114 19.28 8.21 -22.54
CA ALA A 114 18.30 7.13 -22.65
C ALA A 114 18.32 6.22 -21.41
N LEU A 115 19.51 5.86 -20.92
CA LEU A 115 19.65 5.04 -19.72
C LEU A 115 19.20 5.80 -18.47
N LYS A 116 19.58 7.08 -18.34
CA LYS A 116 19.11 7.94 -17.25
C LYS A 116 17.58 8.08 -17.26
N ALA A 117 16.97 8.27 -18.42
CA ALA A 117 15.51 8.35 -18.56
C ALA A 117 14.83 7.04 -18.15
N MET A 118 15.39 5.89 -18.54
CA MET A 118 14.88 4.58 -18.12
C MET A 118 14.92 4.42 -16.59
N GLN A 119 16.02 4.83 -15.93
CA GLN A 119 16.13 4.77 -14.47
C GLN A 119 15.16 5.73 -13.77
N ARG A 120 15.00 6.96 -14.29
CA ARG A 120 14.01 7.92 -13.77
C ARG A 120 12.58 7.35 -13.84
N ASN A 121 12.24 6.75 -14.98
CA ASN A 121 10.93 6.13 -15.18
C ASN A 121 10.73 4.92 -14.25
N TRP A 122 11.78 4.15 -13.99
CA TRP A 122 11.74 3.02 -13.06
C TRP A 122 11.52 3.48 -11.60
N ILE A 123 12.24 4.52 -11.16
CA ILE A 123 12.06 5.11 -9.83
C ILE A 123 10.65 5.68 -9.69
N GLY A 124 10.10 6.27 -10.74
CA GLY A 124 8.70 6.61 -10.86
C GLY A 124 8.24 7.69 -9.88
N ARG A 125 9.01 8.78 -9.71
CA ARG A 125 8.54 9.94 -8.93
C ARG A 125 7.23 10.45 -9.52
N SER A 126 6.18 10.48 -8.69
CA SER A 126 4.90 11.06 -9.05
C SER A 126 4.52 12.20 -8.10
N GLU A 127 3.96 13.26 -8.67
CA GLU A 127 3.43 14.39 -7.91
C GLU A 127 1.92 14.43 -8.09
N GLY A 128 1.21 14.69 -7.01
CA GLY A 128 -0.25 14.67 -7.03
C GLY A 128 -0.87 15.27 -5.78
N ALA A 129 -2.18 15.12 -5.67
CA ALA A 129 -2.96 15.59 -4.54
C ALA A 129 -3.54 14.41 -3.75
N GLN A 130 -3.55 14.57 -2.45
CA GLN A 130 -4.23 13.68 -1.51
C GLN A 130 -5.62 14.25 -1.24
N LEU A 131 -6.63 13.43 -1.38
CA LEU A 131 -8.03 13.81 -1.24
C LEU A 131 -8.75 12.85 -0.29
N PHE A 132 -9.77 13.36 0.39
CA PHE A 132 -10.58 12.59 1.33
C PHE A 132 -12.04 12.60 0.90
N PHE A 133 -12.63 11.42 0.80
CA PHE A 133 -14.05 11.24 0.55
C PHE A 133 -14.75 10.81 1.84
N ASP A 134 -15.81 11.49 2.21
CA ASP A 134 -16.66 11.06 3.31
C ASP A 134 -17.45 9.82 2.91
N ILE A 135 -17.48 8.82 3.77
CA ILE A 135 -18.28 7.61 3.56
C ILE A 135 -19.67 7.86 4.13
N VAL A 136 -20.69 7.69 3.31
CA VAL A 136 -22.08 7.93 3.72
C VAL A 136 -22.45 7.01 4.87
N GLY A 137 -22.90 7.60 6.00
CA GLY A 137 -23.28 6.84 7.20
C GLY A 137 -22.12 6.39 8.10
N HIS A 138 -20.88 6.79 7.82
CA HIS A 138 -19.70 6.44 8.60
C HIS A 138 -18.86 7.68 8.96
N VAL A 139 -18.16 7.61 10.10
CA VAL A 139 -17.22 8.66 10.53
C VAL A 139 -15.88 8.59 9.78
N LYS A 140 -15.53 7.41 9.27
CA LYS A 140 -14.27 7.20 8.53
C LYS A 140 -14.36 7.82 7.15
N LYS A 141 -13.19 8.26 6.66
CA LYS A 141 -13.02 8.80 5.31
C LYS A 141 -12.19 7.83 4.47
N LEU A 142 -12.41 7.84 3.18
CA LEU A 142 -11.54 7.20 2.20
C LEU A 142 -10.51 8.23 1.73
N GLU A 143 -9.26 7.89 1.92
CA GLU A 143 -8.11 8.64 1.44
C GLU A 143 -7.72 8.14 0.05
N ILE A 144 -7.54 9.05 -0.90
CA ILE A 144 -7.05 8.75 -2.24
C ILE A 144 -5.88 9.66 -2.59
N PHE A 145 -4.98 9.16 -3.40
CA PHE A 145 -3.95 9.96 -4.05
C PHE A 145 -4.22 9.98 -5.56
N THR A 146 -4.12 11.15 -6.18
CA THR A 146 -4.28 11.29 -7.63
C THR A 146 -3.25 12.23 -8.23
N THR A 147 -2.67 11.84 -9.35
CA THR A 147 -1.81 12.71 -10.18
C THR A 147 -2.62 13.65 -11.08
N ARG A 148 -3.94 13.44 -11.16
CA ARG A 148 -4.87 14.22 -11.99
C ARG A 148 -6.06 14.72 -11.16
N PRO A 149 -5.83 15.67 -10.23
CA PRO A 149 -6.90 16.21 -9.39
C PRO A 149 -7.99 16.94 -10.20
N ASP A 150 -7.66 17.42 -11.37
CA ASP A 150 -8.58 18.05 -12.32
C ASP A 150 -9.71 17.11 -12.79
N THR A 151 -9.51 15.79 -12.75
CA THR A 151 -10.50 14.81 -13.22
C THR A 151 -11.49 14.36 -12.14
N ILE A 152 -11.34 14.82 -10.90
CA ILE A 152 -12.14 14.35 -9.76
C ILE A 152 -13.64 14.67 -9.89
N PHE A 153 -13.96 15.75 -10.59
CA PHE A 153 -15.35 16.15 -10.87
C PHE A 153 -16.11 15.12 -11.72
N GLY A 154 -15.39 14.33 -12.53
CA GLY A 154 -15.95 13.26 -13.35
C GLY A 154 -15.93 11.88 -12.69
N ALA A 155 -15.67 11.81 -11.37
CA ALA A 155 -15.69 10.55 -10.65
C ALA A 155 -17.13 10.04 -10.50
N THR A 156 -17.43 8.89 -11.09
CA THR A 156 -18.77 8.27 -11.07
C THR A 156 -18.86 7.06 -10.15
N TYR A 157 -17.74 6.46 -9.79
CA TYR A 157 -17.64 5.35 -8.85
C TYR A 157 -16.25 5.31 -8.18
N MET A 158 -16.13 4.56 -7.12
CA MET A 158 -14.90 4.32 -6.40
C MET A 158 -14.61 2.83 -6.34
N VAL A 159 -13.35 2.42 -6.52
CA VAL A 159 -12.95 1.02 -6.44
C VAL A 159 -11.88 0.85 -5.38
N LEU A 160 -12.08 -0.11 -4.49
CA LEU A 160 -11.13 -0.50 -3.45
C LEU A 160 -10.50 -1.85 -3.76
N ALA A 161 -9.29 -2.05 -3.27
CA ALA A 161 -8.68 -3.36 -3.25
C ALA A 161 -9.48 -4.32 -2.36
N PRO A 162 -9.66 -5.58 -2.75
CA PRO A 162 -10.34 -6.59 -1.93
C PRO A 162 -9.73 -6.79 -0.54
N GLU A 163 -8.41 -6.53 -0.41
CA GLU A 163 -7.68 -6.64 0.86
C GLU A 163 -7.73 -5.37 1.73
N HIS A 164 -8.48 -4.36 1.33
CA HIS A 164 -8.55 -3.10 2.05
C HIS A 164 -9.25 -3.25 3.40
N ASP A 165 -8.71 -2.63 4.47
CA ASP A 165 -9.20 -2.79 5.85
C ASP A 165 -10.65 -2.33 6.07
N LEU A 166 -11.16 -1.47 5.20
CA LEU A 166 -12.53 -0.97 5.27
C LEU A 166 -13.56 -1.88 4.58
N VAL A 167 -13.17 -2.93 3.87
CA VAL A 167 -14.09 -3.78 3.11
C VAL A 167 -15.21 -4.33 4.00
N ASN A 168 -14.86 -4.88 5.17
CA ASN A 168 -15.84 -5.41 6.11
C ASN A 168 -16.80 -4.35 6.67
N LEU A 169 -16.31 -3.10 6.84
CA LEU A 169 -17.11 -1.98 7.32
C LEU A 169 -18.09 -1.48 6.25
N LEU A 170 -17.65 -1.48 5.00
CA LEU A 170 -18.38 -0.93 3.86
C LEU A 170 -19.37 -1.92 3.24
N THR A 171 -19.22 -3.21 3.53
CA THR A 171 -20.11 -4.25 3.01
C THR A 171 -21.42 -4.22 3.77
N THR A 172 -22.51 -3.84 3.08
CA THR A 172 -23.86 -3.90 3.65
C THR A 172 -24.35 -5.33 3.80
N ASP A 173 -25.33 -5.56 4.65
CA ASP A 173 -25.88 -6.91 4.91
C ASP A 173 -26.38 -7.59 3.64
N ASP A 174 -27.00 -6.84 2.74
CA ASP A 174 -27.52 -7.33 1.46
C ASP A 174 -26.40 -7.74 0.47
N GLN A 175 -25.20 -7.21 0.64
CA GLN A 175 -24.05 -7.49 -0.24
C GLN A 175 -23.05 -8.51 0.34
N LYS A 176 -23.24 -8.93 1.60
CA LYS A 176 -22.30 -9.84 2.29
C LYS A 176 -22.02 -11.13 1.52
N GLU A 177 -23.06 -11.73 0.95
CA GLU A 177 -22.90 -13.00 0.21
C GLU A 177 -22.11 -12.77 -1.10
N ALA A 178 -22.45 -11.73 -1.87
CA ALA A 178 -21.79 -11.42 -3.13
C ALA A 178 -20.32 -11.02 -2.91
N VAL A 179 -20.07 -10.15 -1.91
CA VAL A 179 -18.72 -9.72 -1.53
C VAL A 179 -17.91 -10.91 -1.02
N GLY A 180 -18.49 -11.78 -0.18
CA GLY A 180 -17.80 -12.96 0.34
C GLY A 180 -17.33 -13.89 -0.77
N LYS A 181 -18.19 -14.21 -1.75
CA LYS A 181 -17.83 -15.01 -2.92
C LYS A 181 -16.73 -14.37 -3.77
N TYR A 182 -16.80 -13.03 -3.92
CA TYR A 182 -15.78 -12.29 -4.66
C TYR A 182 -14.42 -12.27 -3.97
N LEU A 183 -14.39 -12.10 -2.66
CA LEU A 183 -13.14 -12.17 -1.87
C LEU A 183 -12.50 -13.55 -1.92
N GLU A 184 -13.29 -14.63 -1.89
CA GLU A 184 -12.80 -15.99 -2.05
C GLU A 184 -12.23 -16.22 -3.46
N TYR A 185 -12.92 -15.75 -4.49
CA TYR A 185 -12.44 -15.81 -5.87
C TYR A 185 -11.10 -15.11 -6.04
N VAL A 186 -10.98 -13.86 -5.56
CA VAL A 186 -9.74 -13.07 -5.68
C VAL A 186 -8.62 -13.65 -4.81
N GLY A 187 -8.94 -14.16 -3.61
CA GLY A 187 -7.97 -14.76 -2.69
C GLY A 187 -7.18 -15.93 -3.28
N ASN A 188 -7.76 -16.62 -4.24
CA ASN A 188 -7.14 -17.76 -4.94
C ASN A 188 -6.26 -17.33 -6.14
N ARG A 189 -6.23 -16.02 -6.50
CA ARG A 189 -5.44 -15.51 -7.63
C ARG A 189 -4.16 -14.84 -7.15
N SER A 190 -3.07 -15.05 -7.91
CA SER A 190 -1.80 -14.36 -7.63
C SER A 190 -1.88 -12.87 -8.04
N GLU A 191 -1.04 -12.03 -7.44
CA GLU A 191 -0.93 -10.61 -7.82
C GLU A 191 -0.48 -10.46 -9.28
N ILE A 192 0.37 -11.36 -9.77
CA ILE A 192 0.83 -11.38 -11.16
C ILE A 192 -0.35 -11.63 -12.11
N ASP A 193 -1.23 -12.59 -11.79
CA ASP A 193 -2.42 -12.87 -12.60
C ASP A 193 -3.40 -11.71 -12.58
N ARG A 194 -3.49 -11.00 -11.47
CA ARG A 194 -4.33 -9.80 -11.31
C ARG A 194 -3.79 -8.58 -12.06
N MET A 195 -2.46 -8.48 -12.23
CA MET A 195 -1.77 -7.43 -13.00
C MET A 195 -1.61 -7.77 -14.48
N ALA A 196 -1.71 -9.04 -14.86
CA ALA A 196 -1.67 -9.44 -16.25
C ALA A 196 -2.80 -8.74 -17.02
N GLU A 197 -2.59 -8.51 -18.31
CA GLU A 197 -3.55 -7.82 -19.19
C GLU A 197 -4.95 -8.44 -19.05
N VAL A 198 -5.83 -7.73 -18.31
CA VAL A 198 -7.14 -8.23 -17.91
C VAL A 198 -8.04 -8.24 -19.12
N LYS A 199 -8.37 -9.44 -19.62
CA LYS A 199 -9.34 -9.61 -20.70
C LYS A 199 -10.76 -9.27 -20.27
N GLU A 200 -11.04 -9.39 -18.97
CA GLU A 200 -12.35 -9.12 -18.37
C GLU A 200 -12.17 -8.44 -17.02
N VAL A 201 -12.75 -7.25 -16.88
CA VAL A 201 -12.71 -6.48 -15.63
C VAL A 201 -13.83 -6.99 -14.73
N THR A 202 -13.47 -7.53 -13.57
CA THR A 202 -14.43 -8.01 -12.58
C THR A 202 -14.51 -7.07 -11.39
N GLY A 203 -15.65 -7.05 -10.71
CA GLY A 203 -15.87 -6.27 -9.52
C GLY A 203 -17.20 -6.58 -8.84
N VAL A 204 -17.32 -6.21 -7.56
CA VAL A 204 -18.55 -6.38 -6.79
C VAL A 204 -18.88 -5.08 -6.04
N PHE A 205 -20.14 -4.72 -6.01
CA PHE A 205 -20.63 -3.57 -5.25
C PHE A 205 -20.66 -3.88 -3.75
N THR A 206 -20.17 -2.95 -2.93
CA THR A 206 -20.15 -3.12 -1.46
C THR A 206 -21.49 -2.79 -0.79
N GLY A 207 -22.38 -2.05 -1.47
CA GLY A 207 -23.60 -1.48 -0.91
C GLY A 207 -23.39 -0.07 -0.34
N ALA A 208 -22.16 0.37 -0.14
CA ALA A 208 -21.83 1.67 0.42
C ALA A 208 -21.55 2.73 -0.66
N TYR A 209 -21.65 3.99 -0.23
CA TYR A 209 -21.39 5.15 -1.08
C TYR A 209 -20.39 6.09 -0.44
N ALA A 210 -19.60 6.76 -1.26
CA ALA A 210 -18.74 7.86 -0.86
C ALA A 210 -19.31 9.18 -1.41
N LEU A 211 -19.17 10.25 -0.65
CA LEU A 211 -19.56 11.59 -1.06
C LEU A 211 -18.39 12.24 -1.81
N ASN A 212 -18.60 12.60 -3.08
CA ASN A 212 -17.62 13.39 -3.82
C ASN A 212 -17.56 14.81 -3.22
N PRO A 213 -16.41 15.25 -2.68
CA PRO A 213 -16.31 16.52 -1.94
C PRO A 213 -16.46 17.75 -2.84
N PHE A 214 -16.38 17.61 -4.16
CA PHE A 214 -16.45 18.72 -5.09
C PHE A 214 -17.83 18.86 -5.76
N THR A 215 -18.51 17.74 -5.98
CA THR A 215 -19.82 17.71 -6.64
C THR A 215 -20.98 17.49 -5.68
N ASN A 216 -20.71 17.09 -4.43
CA ASN A 216 -21.68 16.68 -3.44
C ASN A 216 -22.61 15.53 -3.91
N THR A 217 -22.12 14.70 -4.82
CA THR A 217 -22.85 13.52 -5.30
C THR A 217 -22.36 12.26 -4.61
N ASN A 218 -23.29 11.36 -4.34
CA ASN A 218 -22.94 10.03 -3.81
C ASN A 218 -22.46 9.16 -4.96
N ILE A 219 -21.26 8.59 -4.84
CA ILE A 219 -20.67 7.65 -5.78
C ILE A 219 -20.56 6.26 -5.15
N PRO A 220 -20.94 5.18 -5.86
CA PRO A 220 -20.91 3.82 -5.32
C PRO A 220 -19.47 3.34 -5.11
N ILE A 221 -19.27 2.53 -4.06
CA ILE A 221 -18.00 1.91 -3.73
C ILE A 221 -18.01 0.45 -4.17
N TRP A 222 -17.09 0.10 -5.05
CA TRP A 222 -16.90 -1.24 -5.59
C TRP A 222 -15.61 -1.87 -5.09
N LEU A 223 -15.52 -3.19 -5.09
CA LEU A 223 -14.26 -3.91 -4.98
C LEU A 223 -13.84 -4.38 -6.37
N GLY A 224 -12.55 -4.24 -6.68
CA GLY A 224 -11.99 -4.67 -7.96
C GLY A 224 -10.65 -5.34 -7.79
N GLU A 225 -10.46 -6.51 -8.38
CA GLU A 225 -9.22 -7.30 -8.26
C GLU A 225 -7.99 -6.61 -8.87
N TYR A 226 -8.19 -5.72 -9.84
CA TYR A 226 -7.12 -4.96 -10.50
C TYR A 226 -6.53 -3.85 -9.62
N VAL A 227 -7.16 -3.55 -8.47
CA VAL A 227 -6.63 -2.60 -7.48
C VAL A 227 -5.86 -3.37 -6.42
N LEU A 228 -4.59 -3.03 -6.23
CA LEU A 228 -3.71 -3.66 -5.23
C LEU A 228 -3.50 -2.73 -4.03
N LYS A 229 -3.59 -3.29 -2.80
CA LYS A 229 -3.46 -2.53 -1.55
C LYS A 229 -2.09 -1.89 -1.38
N ASP A 230 -1.01 -2.59 -1.78
CA ASP A 230 0.37 -2.20 -1.48
C ASP A 230 1.03 -1.35 -2.59
N TYR A 231 0.40 -1.21 -3.75
CA TYR A 231 0.99 -0.51 -4.89
C TYR A 231 0.80 1.00 -4.85
N GLU A 232 -0.26 1.47 -4.17
CA GLU A 232 -0.49 2.90 -3.85
C GLU A 232 -1.32 3.00 -2.59
N ILE A 233 -1.00 3.95 -1.70
CA ILE A 233 -1.76 4.23 -0.48
C ILE A 233 -3.20 4.56 -0.89
N GLY A 234 -4.15 3.66 -0.59
CA GLY A 234 -5.57 3.91 -0.74
C GLY A 234 -6.07 4.16 -2.17
N ARG A 235 -5.57 3.42 -3.18
CA ARG A 235 -6.07 3.62 -4.54
C ARG A 235 -7.55 3.25 -4.65
N ALA A 236 -8.35 4.30 -4.61
CA ALA A 236 -9.67 4.28 -5.21
C ALA A 236 -9.52 4.82 -6.62
N SER A 237 -9.70 3.98 -7.63
CA SER A 237 -9.74 4.44 -9.01
C SER A 237 -11.14 4.97 -9.32
N CYS A 238 -11.24 6.23 -9.71
CA CYS A 238 -12.50 6.88 -10.05
C CYS A 238 -12.41 7.40 -11.49
N ARG A 239 -12.54 6.54 -12.48
CA ARG A 239 -12.51 7.05 -13.86
C ARG A 239 -13.34 6.20 -14.80
N GLU A 240 -14.37 6.81 -15.36
CA GLU A 240 -14.89 6.41 -16.66
C GLU A 240 -13.92 6.92 -17.73
N ARG A 241 -13.44 6.03 -18.61
CA ARG A 241 -12.80 6.46 -19.84
C ARG A 241 -13.91 6.94 -20.78
N VAL A 242 -13.94 8.24 -21.03
CA VAL A 242 -14.61 8.79 -22.19
C VAL A 242 -13.77 8.53 -23.42
#